data_400a11b31d77bb56a4877bd9f909cd93
#
_entry.id   400a11b31d77bb56a4877bd9f909cd93
#
_cell.length_a   1.000
_cell.length_b   1.000
_cell.length_c   1.000
_cell.angle_alpha   90.00
_cell.angle_beta   90.00
_cell.angle_gamma   90.00
#
_symmetry.space_group_name_H-M   'P 1'
#
loop_
_entity.id
_entity.type
_entity.pdbx_description
1 polymer ?
#
loop_
_entity_poly.entity_id
_entity_poly.type
_entity_poly.pdbx_seq_one_letter_code
_entity_poly.pdbx_strand_id
1 'polypeptide(L)'
;MKKIATYLTCGIIGIISVFADNVVIKSPGYFKAPIRDGHELFPDSLVFPRDAESIHIPDIGMIGCFEDYGFTNLKKVSFGDIDYLPGGLFMNNETIEEIEFNGLIGHFDCCLVLNCPNLRKIVFHGPVSSTGGPGFASKCQQLDSVIFEGPVVDFGLGIFPDELCPRFDSYTNRGAFLSVYNDSLTHKTTIDQLRNNPHLISDLERIAKWQTEVLTSTDPGWMRACQYKNAKILLPVLEQLNSKEAVALKKAMDYAWNLGDEVKSDLEILKESPAYRRDSIQKHEFVYAQPSDTLLRLSQERFNLDSIAGNGDDISRIKNLLYWVHNNIPHDGSNGLAPGARNLRNTYDCSKRDSCGYNCRALAICLTEALLAEGIPARYITCESKKWDTDNDCHVICVAWSESLGKWIWVDPTFAAYVTDENGLLLHPGEVRYRLQNDLPLILNEDANWNNRSKEDKEYYLDKYMAKNLYIMSANTLNQAEPEGETTHNKGKVVAIVPVGSNYTNAHIVTTDDEWFWQAPDIMR
;
A
#
# COMPACT_ATOMS: atom_id res chain seq x y z
N MET A 1 -4.07 15.14 22.46
CA MET A 1 -5.45 14.63 22.64
C MET A 1 -6.30 15.10 21.46
N LYS A 2 -6.96 14.15 20.76
CA LYS A 2 -7.91 14.31 19.66
C LYS A 2 -7.30 14.71 18.31
N LYS A 3 -6.80 13.74 17.56
CA LYS A 3 -7.03 13.62 16.11
C LYS A 3 -7.36 12.16 15.84
N ILE A 4 -8.63 11.89 15.89
CA ILE A 4 -9.25 10.66 15.43
C ILE A 4 -9.12 10.65 13.92
N ALA A 5 -8.67 9.53 13.40
CA ALA A 5 -8.67 9.23 11.98
C ALA A 5 -10.06 9.58 11.40
N THR A 6 -10.06 10.46 10.42
CA THR A 6 -11.25 10.73 9.62
C THR A 6 -11.41 9.55 8.66
N TYR A 7 -12.02 8.47 9.14
CA TYR A 7 -12.67 7.57 8.21
C TYR A 7 -13.74 8.40 7.51
N LEU A 8 -13.68 8.46 6.20
CA LEU A 8 -14.75 8.98 5.37
C LEU A 8 -16.00 8.13 5.66
N THR A 9 -16.77 8.52 6.65
CA THR A 9 -18.17 8.18 6.71
C THR A 9 -18.82 8.89 5.54
N CYS A 10 -18.94 8.22 4.40
CA CYS A 10 -19.93 8.56 3.40
C CYS A 10 -21.27 8.41 4.09
N GLY A 11 -21.71 9.49 4.72
CA GLY A 11 -23.07 9.63 5.22
C GLY A 11 -24.02 9.60 4.03
N ILE A 12 -24.53 8.42 3.70
CA ILE A 12 -25.69 8.29 2.84
C ILE A 12 -26.87 8.71 3.68
N ILE A 13 -27.32 9.95 3.49
CA ILE A 13 -28.64 10.36 3.94
C ILE A 13 -29.64 9.63 3.04
N GLY A 14 -29.90 8.35 3.36
CA GLY A 14 -31.09 7.68 2.88
C GLY A 14 -32.29 8.43 3.43
N ILE A 15 -33.09 9.05 2.56
CA ILE A 15 -34.38 9.60 2.97
C ILE A 15 -35.25 8.43 3.43
N ILE A 16 -35.29 8.20 4.74
CA ILE A 16 -36.18 7.21 5.36
C ILE A 16 -37.59 7.78 5.26
N SER A 17 -38.38 7.35 4.27
CA SER A 17 -39.81 7.50 4.33
C SER A 17 -40.36 6.42 5.25
N VAL A 18 -40.53 6.74 6.52
CA VAL A 18 -41.10 5.85 7.52
C VAL A 18 -42.60 5.72 7.25
N PHE A 19 -43.02 4.67 6.55
CA PHE A 19 -44.37 4.12 6.75
C PHE A 19 -44.28 3.35 8.08
N ALA A 20 -45.17 3.58 9.01
CA ALA A 20 -45.06 3.22 10.43
C ALA A 20 -44.74 1.73 10.69
N ASP A 21 -44.93 0.82 9.72
CA ASP A 21 -44.87 -0.62 9.89
C ASP A 21 -43.87 -1.33 8.95
N ASN A 22 -43.19 -0.65 8.02
CA ASN A 22 -42.28 -1.26 7.06
C ASN A 22 -40.90 -0.60 7.01
N VAL A 23 -39.87 -1.41 6.72
CA VAL A 23 -38.51 -1.00 6.38
C VAL A 23 -38.37 -1.00 4.87
N VAL A 24 -37.80 0.05 4.30
CA VAL A 24 -37.52 0.17 2.87
C VAL A 24 -36.01 0.19 2.66
N ILE A 25 -35.48 -0.85 2.01
CA ILE A 25 -34.07 -0.94 1.60
C ILE A 25 -33.95 -0.41 0.17
N LYS A 26 -33.14 0.60 -0.04
CA LYS A 26 -32.80 1.15 -1.37
C LYS A 26 -31.36 0.84 -1.70
N SER A 27 -31.09 0.53 -2.97
CA SER A 27 -29.71 0.46 -3.44
C SER A 27 -29.03 1.83 -3.30
N PRO A 28 -27.81 1.91 -2.74
CA PRO A 28 -27.04 3.15 -2.77
C PRO A 28 -26.72 3.48 -4.23
N GLY A 29 -27.22 4.63 -4.73
CA GLY A 29 -27.27 4.99 -6.15
C GLY A 29 -25.92 5.24 -6.86
N TYR A 30 -24.79 5.02 -6.20
CA TYR A 30 -23.46 5.16 -6.81
C TYR A 30 -22.79 3.83 -7.21
N PHE A 31 -23.40 2.70 -6.86
CA PHE A 31 -22.98 1.39 -7.35
C PHE A 31 -24.06 0.91 -8.32
N LYS A 32 -23.86 1.13 -9.62
CA LYS A 32 -24.71 0.52 -10.62
C LYS A 32 -24.45 -0.97 -10.60
N ALA A 33 -25.43 -1.76 -10.20
CA ALA A 33 -25.38 -3.20 -10.40
C ALA A 33 -25.07 -3.49 -11.87
N PRO A 34 -24.12 -4.39 -12.18
CA PRO A 34 -23.90 -4.80 -13.55
C PRO A 34 -25.22 -5.32 -14.12
N ILE A 35 -25.55 -4.90 -15.34
CA ILE A 35 -26.67 -5.45 -16.08
C ILE A 35 -26.31 -6.90 -16.43
N ARG A 36 -26.90 -7.88 -15.74
CA ARG A 36 -26.75 -9.31 -16.05
C ARG A 36 -27.87 -9.72 -16.99
N ASP A 37 -27.52 -10.32 -18.09
CA ASP A 37 -28.48 -10.80 -19.11
C ASP A 37 -29.50 -9.75 -19.60
N GLY A 38 -29.11 -8.45 -19.58
CA GLY A 38 -29.95 -7.35 -20.03
C GLY A 38 -31.00 -6.86 -19.01
N HIS A 39 -30.96 -7.34 -17.77
CA HIS A 39 -31.86 -6.94 -16.70
C HIS A 39 -31.11 -6.15 -15.61
N GLU A 40 -31.68 -5.01 -15.18
CA GLU A 40 -31.28 -4.35 -13.94
C GLU A 40 -31.60 -5.28 -12.76
N LEU A 41 -30.56 -5.65 -11.99
CA LEU A 41 -30.67 -6.67 -10.93
C LEU A 41 -31.32 -6.17 -9.64
N PHE A 42 -31.75 -4.94 -9.58
CA PHE A 42 -32.32 -4.40 -8.35
C PHE A 42 -33.65 -3.67 -8.61
N PRO A 43 -34.74 -4.06 -7.96
CA PRO A 43 -35.91 -3.20 -7.88
C PRO A 43 -35.54 -1.90 -7.14
N ASP A 44 -36.13 -0.77 -7.50
CA ASP A 44 -35.86 0.55 -6.91
C ASP A 44 -35.88 0.55 -5.37
N SER A 45 -36.55 -0.44 -4.77
CA SER A 45 -36.57 -0.65 -3.32
C SER A 45 -37.11 -2.05 -2.96
N LEU A 46 -36.59 -2.61 -1.86
CA LEU A 46 -37.16 -3.77 -1.18
C LEU A 46 -37.91 -3.31 0.06
N VAL A 47 -39.09 -3.87 0.30
CA VAL A 47 -39.95 -3.50 1.43
C VAL A 47 -40.16 -4.72 2.32
N PHE A 48 -39.86 -4.58 3.60
CA PHE A 48 -40.02 -5.62 4.61
C PHE A 48 -40.79 -5.11 5.82
N PRO A 49 -41.55 -5.96 6.54
CA PRO A 49 -42.08 -5.63 7.86
C PRO A 49 -40.97 -5.21 8.82
N ARG A 50 -41.17 -4.18 9.63
CA ARG A 50 -40.17 -3.69 10.59
C ARG A 50 -39.83 -4.72 11.65
N ASP A 51 -40.79 -5.55 12.03
CA ASP A 51 -40.69 -6.62 13.02
C ASP A 51 -40.35 -7.99 12.41
N ALA A 52 -39.96 -8.04 11.13
CA ALA A 52 -39.56 -9.29 10.48
C ALA A 52 -38.47 -10.01 11.26
N GLU A 53 -38.65 -11.30 11.52
CA GLU A 53 -37.63 -12.16 12.13
C GLU A 53 -36.61 -12.69 11.13
N SER A 54 -37.00 -12.81 9.88
CA SER A 54 -36.16 -13.30 8.78
C SER A 54 -36.48 -12.59 7.48
N ILE A 55 -35.42 -12.22 6.75
CA ILE A 55 -35.54 -11.62 5.43
C ILE A 55 -34.60 -12.28 4.44
N HIS A 56 -34.93 -12.18 3.15
CA HIS A 56 -34.07 -12.54 2.05
C HIS A 56 -33.84 -11.33 1.16
N ILE A 57 -32.58 -11.00 0.94
CA ILE A 57 -32.13 -9.95 0.01
C ILE A 57 -31.76 -10.66 -1.29
N PRO A 58 -32.46 -10.39 -2.41
CA PRO A 58 -32.14 -11.00 -3.71
C PRO A 58 -30.79 -10.48 -4.25
N ASP A 59 -30.42 -10.89 -5.46
CA ASP A 59 -29.21 -10.43 -6.14
C ASP A 59 -29.13 -8.89 -6.18
N ILE A 60 -27.98 -8.34 -5.79
CA ILE A 60 -27.79 -6.89 -5.58
C ILE A 60 -26.33 -6.49 -5.80
N GLY A 61 -26.08 -5.29 -6.34
CA GLY A 61 -24.73 -4.78 -6.48
C GLY A 61 -24.07 -4.44 -5.13
N MET A 62 -24.81 -3.72 -4.28
CA MET A 62 -24.33 -3.27 -2.98
C MET A 62 -25.51 -3.03 -2.02
N ILE A 63 -25.27 -3.22 -0.73
CA ILE A 63 -26.22 -2.91 0.34
C ILE A 63 -25.56 -2.05 1.42
N GLY A 64 -26.32 -1.20 2.11
CA GLY A 64 -25.85 -0.40 3.25
C GLY A 64 -25.86 -1.16 4.57
N CYS A 65 -25.47 -0.45 5.65
CA CYS A 65 -25.45 -1.00 7.01
C CYS A 65 -26.88 -1.29 7.51
N PHE A 66 -27.10 -2.45 8.14
CA PHE A 66 -28.41 -2.86 8.66
C PHE A 66 -28.88 -2.03 9.87
N GLU A 67 -27.98 -1.38 10.59
CA GLU A 67 -28.32 -0.46 11.68
C GLU A 67 -29.20 0.71 11.18
N ASP A 68 -28.94 1.19 9.98
CA ASP A 68 -29.64 2.33 9.39
C ASP A 68 -31.09 2.01 8.95
N TYR A 69 -31.44 0.72 8.77
CA TYR A 69 -32.76 0.31 8.29
C TYR A 69 -33.83 0.22 9.37
N GLY A 70 -33.43 0.08 10.65
CA GLY A 70 -34.35 0.15 11.79
C GLY A 70 -35.26 -1.06 11.98
N PHE A 71 -34.79 -2.27 11.65
CA PHE A 71 -35.46 -3.52 12.04
C PHE A 71 -35.46 -3.69 13.56
N THR A 72 -36.57 -4.20 14.12
CA THR A 72 -36.75 -4.34 15.57
C THR A 72 -36.58 -5.77 16.09
N ASN A 73 -36.67 -6.80 15.22
CA ASN A 73 -36.67 -8.19 15.62
C ASN A 73 -35.93 -9.12 14.63
N LEU A 74 -35.04 -8.58 13.81
CA LEU A 74 -34.38 -9.33 12.74
C LEU A 74 -33.33 -10.30 13.32
N LYS A 75 -33.58 -11.60 13.19
CA LYS A 75 -32.72 -12.68 13.67
C LYS A 75 -31.92 -13.34 12.57
N LYS A 76 -32.49 -13.42 11.37
CA LYS A 76 -31.87 -14.10 10.24
C LYS A 76 -31.93 -13.25 8.99
N VAL A 77 -30.78 -13.15 8.28
CA VAL A 77 -30.70 -12.54 6.97
C VAL A 77 -30.02 -13.50 6.00
N SER A 78 -30.61 -13.64 4.82
CA SER A 78 -29.98 -14.37 3.72
C SER A 78 -29.85 -13.48 2.49
N PHE A 79 -28.78 -13.71 1.70
CA PHE A 79 -28.43 -12.90 0.53
C PHE A 79 -28.30 -13.78 -0.72
N GLY A 80 -28.72 -13.24 -1.86
CA GLY A 80 -28.39 -13.73 -3.20
C GLY A 80 -26.97 -13.31 -3.61
N ASP A 81 -26.77 -13.01 -4.91
CA ASP A 81 -25.51 -12.50 -5.42
C ASP A 81 -25.26 -11.05 -4.97
N ILE A 82 -24.05 -10.77 -4.50
CA ILE A 82 -23.66 -9.42 -4.09
C ILE A 82 -22.29 -9.08 -4.68
N ASP A 83 -22.21 -7.98 -5.42
CA ASP A 83 -20.95 -7.55 -5.99
C ASP A 83 -20.00 -6.95 -4.93
N TYR A 84 -20.55 -6.20 -3.97
CA TYR A 84 -19.76 -5.56 -2.91
C TYR A 84 -20.53 -5.46 -1.59
N LEU A 85 -19.89 -5.92 -0.52
CA LEU A 85 -20.32 -5.75 0.86
C LEU A 85 -19.40 -4.76 1.57
N PRO A 86 -19.87 -3.58 1.96
CA PRO A 86 -19.06 -2.62 2.71
C PRO A 86 -18.79 -3.12 4.12
N GLY A 87 -17.72 -2.61 4.73
CA GLY A 87 -17.46 -2.81 6.15
C GLY A 87 -18.61 -2.28 7.00
N GLY A 88 -18.93 -3.00 8.10
CA GLY A 88 -20.01 -2.61 8.99
C GLY A 88 -21.42 -3.02 8.54
N LEU A 89 -21.55 -4.09 7.74
CA LEU A 89 -22.85 -4.60 7.31
C LEU A 89 -23.82 -4.76 8.50
N PHE A 90 -23.35 -5.29 9.63
CA PHE A 90 -24.03 -5.30 10.91
C PHE A 90 -23.14 -4.70 11.99
N MET A 91 -23.57 -3.61 12.59
CA MET A 91 -22.87 -2.94 13.70
C MET A 91 -23.83 -2.77 14.88
N ASN A 92 -23.34 -3.15 16.09
CA ASN A 92 -24.12 -3.00 17.34
C ASN A 92 -25.52 -3.62 17.27
N ASN A 93 -25.71 -4.66 16.45
CA ASN A 93 -27.01 -5.31 16.29
C ASN A 93 -27.21 -6.39 17.34
N GLU A 94 -28.21 -6.18 18.21
CA GLU A 94 -28.52 -7.07 19.34
C GLU A 94 -29.47 -8.22 18.99
N THR A 95 -30.05 -8.23 17.78
CA THR A 95 -31.09 -9.20 17.43
C THR A 95 -30.61 -10.27 16.45
N ILE A 96 -29.63 -9.97 15.61
CA ILE A 96 -29.16 -10.91 14.58
C ILE A 96 -28.50 -12.15 15.20
N GLU A 97 -28.90 -13.33 14.76
CA GLU A 97 -28.40 -14.63 15.20
C GLU A 97 -27.70 -15.40 14.09
N GLU A 98 -28.14 -15.25 12.83
CA GLU A 98 -27.64 -15.98 11.68
C GLU A 98 -27.58 -15.14 10.40
N ILE A 99 -26.47 -15.26 9.66
CA ILE A 99 -26.26 -14.60 8.36
C ILE A 99 -25.90 -15.68 7.33
N GLU A 100 -26.62 -15.73 6.21
CA GLU A 100 -26.37 -16.68 5.11
C GLU A 100 -26.15 -15.95 3.78
N PHE A 101 -25.09 -16.33 3.07
CA PHE A 101 -24.78 -15.85 1.73
C PHE A 101 -24.97 -17.00 0.75
N ASN A 102 -26.10 -17.01 0.05
CA ASN A 102 -26.48 -18.09 -0.88
C ASN A 102 -25.87 -17.91 -2.27
N GLY A 103 -25.59 -16.67 -2.64
CA GLY A 103 -25.07 -16.29 -3.95
C GLY A 103 -23.57 -16.06 -4.00
N LEU A 104 -23.10 -15.56 -5.15
CA LEU A 104 -21.74 -15.11 -5.35
C LEU A 104 -21.49 -13.81 -4.57
N ILE A 105 -20.36 -13.73 -3.86
CA ILE A 105 -19.87 -12.49 -3.27
C ILE A 105 -18.63 -12.04 -4.05
N GLY A 106 -18.71 -10.86 -4.67
CA GLY A 106 -17.62 -10.27 -5.41
C GLY A 106 -16.48 -9.82 -4.48
N HIS A 107 -16.80 -8.99 -3.51
CA HIS A 107 -15.86 -8.53 -2.50
C HIS A 107 -16.60 -8.17 -1.21
N PHE A 108 -16.04 -8.51 -0.07
CA PHE A 108 -16.45 -7.90 1.18
C PHE A 108 -15.27 -7.22 1.88
N ASP A 109 -15.55 -6.05 2.46
CA ASP A 109 -14.55 -5.22 3.11
C ASP A 109 -14.22 -5.72 4.52
N CYS A 110 -13.24 -5.13 5.19
CA CYS A 110 -12.92 -5.43 6.59
C CYS A 110 -14.13 -5.14 7.52
N CYS A 111 -14.14 -5.75 8.71
CA CYS A 111 -15.15 -5.51 9.75
C CYS A 111 -16.60 -5.74 9.28
N LEU A 112 -16.87 -6.85 8.59
CA LEU A 112 -18.22 -7.15 8.08
C LEU A 112 -19.29 -7.10 9.18
N VAL A 113 -19.00 -7.67 10.35
CA VAL A 113 -19.86 -7.62 11.53
C VAL A 113 -19.06 -7.14 12.76
N LEU A 114 -19.67 -6.23 13.52
CA LEU A 114 -19.03 -5.64 14.69
C LEU A 114 -20.02 -5.54 15.86
N ASN A 115 -19.63 -6.06 17.02
CA ASN A 115 -20.41 -5.95 18.26
C ASN A 115 -21.87 -6.45 18.11
N CYS A 116 -22.01 -7.70 17.59
CA CYS A 116 -23.30 -8.41 17.47
C CYS A 116 -23.32 -9.55 18.50
N PRO A 117 -23.81 -9.31 19.73
CA PRO A 117 -23.64 -10.23 20.86
C PRO A 117 -24.40 -11.54 20.70
N ASN A 118 -25.48 -11.57 19.91
CA ASN A 118 -26.33 -12.74 19.73
C ASN A 118 -26.03 -13.50 18.44
N LEU A 119 -25.13 -13.01 17.59
CA LEU A 119 -24.74 -13.68 16.35
C LEU A 119 -24.00 -14.98 16.67
N ARG A 120 -24.49 -16.09 16.14
CA ARG A 120 -23.96 -17.45 16.36
C ARG A 120 -23.35 -18.07 15.12
N LYS A 121 -23.86 -17.72 13.94
CA LYS A 121 -23.51 -18.44 12.72
C LYS A 121 -23.45 -17.54 11.50
N ILE A 122 -22.41 -17.74 10.67
CA ILE A 122 -22.29 -17.13 9.34
C ILE A 122 -21.98 -18.24 8.35
N VAL A 123 -22.74 -18.31 7.24
CA VAL A 123 -22.55 -19.34 6.20
C VAL A 123 -22.41 -18.70 4.83
N PHE A 124 -21.38 -19.11 4.11
CA PHE A 124 -21.14 -18.80 2.71
C PHE A 124 -21.41 -20.06 1.88
N HIS A 125 -22.64 -20.19 1.37
CA HIS A 125 -23.03 -21.30 0.49
C HIS A 125 -22.48 -21.11 -0.92
N GLY A 126 -22.47 -19.87 -1.40
CA GLY A 126 -21.97 -19.50 -2.72
C GLY A 126 -20.47 -19.19 -2.76
N PRO A 127 -19.93 -18.96 -3.97
CA PRO A 127 -18.54 -18.61 -4.17
C PRO A 127 -18.21 -17.19 -3.72
N VAL A 128 -16.95 -16.98 -3.27
CA VAL A 128 -16.43 -15.68 -2.83
C VAL A 128 -15.19 -15.33 -3.67
N SER A 129 -15.20 -14.19 -4.37
CA SER A 129 -14.05 -13.76 -5.15
C SER A 129 -12.94 -13.21 -4.25
N SER A 130 -13.27 -12.36 -3.29
CA SER A 130 -12.28 -11.90 -2.30
C SER A 130 -12.90 -11.51 -0.98
N THR A 131 -12.11 -11.68 0.06
CA THR A 131 -12.41 -11.22 1.40
C THR A 131 -11.54 -10.01 1.72
N GLY A 132 -12.07 -9.08 2.52
CA GLY A 132 -11.35 -7.90 2.98
C GLY A 132 -10.26 -8.20 4.00
N GLY A 133 -9.78 -7.14 4.63
CA GLY A 133 -8.73 -7.19 5.65
C GLY A 133 -9.23 -7.67 7.03
N PRO A 134 -8.43 -7.43 8.07
CA PRO A 134 -8.67 -7.96 9.41
C PRO A 134 -9.98 -7.47 10.05
N GLY A 135 -10.50 -8.24 10.99
CA GLY A 135 -11.66 -7.86 11.80
C GLY A 135 -13.01 -8.29 11.25
N PHE A 136 -13.08 -9.33 10.44
CA PHE A 136 -14.30 -9.89 9.85
C PHE A 136 -15.50 -9.93 10.82
N ALA A 137 -15.32 -10.43 12.02
CA ALA A 137 -16.36 -10.54 13.05
C ALA A 137 -15.79 -10.13 14.42
N SER A 138 -15.70 -8.84 14.67
CA SER A 138 -15.13 -8.32 15.91
C SER A 138 -16.19 -8.17 17.02
N LYS A 139 -15.84 -8.55 18.26
CA LYS A 139 -16.71 -8.47 19.46
C LYS A 139 -18.06 -9.22 19.35
N CYS A 140 -18.12 -10.28 18.54
CA CYS A 140 -19.28 -11.17 18.43
C CYS A 140 -19.09 -12.38 19.37
N GLN A 141 -19.45 -12.21 20.65
CA GLN A 141 -19.06 -13.16 21.71
C GLN A 141 -19.70 -14.55 21.60
N GLN A 142 -20.85 -14.67 20.94
CA GLN A 142 -21.55 -15.93 20.74
C GLN A 142 -21.31 -16.58 19.38
N LEU A 143 -20.51 -15.95 18.52
CA LEU A 143 -20.20 -16.52 17.21
C LEU A 143 -19.36 -17.79 17.40
N ASP A 144 -19.93 -18.93 17.06
CA ASP A 144 -19.33 -20.26 17.21
C ASP A 144 -19.11 -20.97 15.86
N SER A 145 -19.72 -20.47 14.77
CA SER A 145 -19.69 -21.13 13.48
C SER A 145 -19.54 -20.16 12.32
N VAL A 146 -18.46 -20.32 11.52
CA VAL A 146 -18.28 -19.69 10.21
C VAL A 146 -17.98 -20.78 9.20
N ILE A 147 -18.83 -20.91 8.17
CA ILE A 147 -18.77 -22.02 7.21
C ILE A 147 -18.63 -21.47 5.80
N PHE A 148 -17.62 -21.95 5.07
CA PHE A 148 -17.46 -21.73 3.63
C PHE A 148 -17.76 -23.04 2.90
N GLU A 149 -18.85 -23.10 2.12
CA GLU A 149 -19.21 -24.25 1.30
C GLU A 149 -18.77 -24.07 -0.16
N GLY A 150 -18.76 -22.83 -0.65
CA GLY A 150 -18.23 -22.43 -1.96
C GLY A 150 -16.72 -22.15 -1.96
N PRO A 151 -16.12 -21.98 -3.15
CA PRO A 151 -14.72 -21.60 -3.26
C PRO A 151 -14.47 -20.13 -2.88
N VAL A 152 -13.29 -19.86 -2.32
CA VAL A 152 -12.78 -18.52 -2.05
C VAL A 152 -11.50 -18.32 -2.85
N VAL A 153 -11.44 -17.30 -3.72
CA VAL A 153 -10.27 -17.06 -4.57
C VAL A 153 -9.15 -16.36 -3.79
N ASP A 154 -9.43 -15.24 -3.15
CA ASP A 154 -8.47 -14.54 -2.31
C ASP A 154 -9.00 -14.44 -0.87
N PHE A 155 -8.38 -15.21 0.02
CA PHE A 155 -8.70 -15.20 1.44
C PHE A 155 -7.74 -14.23 2.15
N GLY A 156 -8.23 -13.03 2.48
CA GLY A 156 -7.42 -11.93 3.01
C GLY A 156 -6.75 -12.22 4.35
N LEU A 157 -5.73 -11.43 4.66
CA LEU A 157 -4.96 -11.54 5.88
C LEU A 157 -5.79 -11.18 7.12
N GLY A 158 -5.72 -12.03 8.15
CA GLY A 158 -6.27 -11.70 9.48
C GLY A 158 -7.80 -11.59 9.54
N ILE A 159 -8.52 -12.30 8.66
CA ILE A 159 -9.99 -12.33 8.65
C ILE A 159 -10.51 -12.74 10.02
N PHE A 160 -9.88 -13.72 10.65
CA PHE A 160 -10.21 -14.14 12.00
C PHE A 160 -9.23 -13.47 12.98
N PRO A 161 -9.69 -12.54 13.85
CA PRO A 161 -8.86 -12.02 14.91
C PRO A 161 -8.43 -13.16 15.86
N ASP A 162 -7.20 -13.09 16.36
CA ASP A 162 -6.59 -14.09 17.26
C ASP A 162 -7.50 -14.46 18.46
N GLU A 163 -8.32 -13.51 18.90
CA GLU A 163 -9.30 -13.68 19.99
C GLU A 163 -10.44 -14.65 19.63
N LEU A 164 -10.74 -14.81 18.34
CA LEU A 164 -11.81 -15.70 17.85
C LEU A 164 -11.27 -17.06 17.38
N CYS A 165 -10.01 -17.15 16.98
CA CYS A 165 -9.38 -18.38 16.52
C CYS A 165 -9.55 -19.58 17.48
N PRO A 166 -9.43 -19.44 18.83
CA PRO A 166 -9.62 -20.57 19.74
C PRO A 166 -11.05 -21.07 19.86
N ARG A 167 -12.05 -20.33 19.36
CA ARG A 167 -13.48 -20.68 19.49
C ARG A 167 -14.04 -21.40 18.28
N PHE A 168 -13.32 -21.46 17.16
CA PHE A 168 -13.77 -22.10 15.93
C PHE A 168 -13.55 -23.62 15.95
N ASP A 169 -14.11 -24.33 16.93
CA ASP A 169 -14.15 -25.80 16.93
C ASP A 169 -14.98 -26.37 15.77
N SER A 170 -15.81 -25.54 15.12
CA SER A 170 -16.71 -25.92 14.04
C SER A 170 -16.39 -25.24 12.69
N TYR A 171 -15.15 -24.81 12.49
CA TYR A 171 -14.71 -24.35 11.17
C TYR A 171 -14.75 -25.50 10.17
N THR A 172 -15.88 -25.65 9.50
CA THR A 172 -16.03 -26.65 8.45
C THR A 172 -15.72 -26.04 7.10
N ASN A 173 -14.50 -26.23 6.67
CA ASN A 173 -14.11 -25.95 5.31
C ASN A 173 -14.61 -27.07 4.39
N ARG A 174 -15.78 -26.90 3.79
CA ARG A 174 -16.31 -27.78 2.72
C ARG A 174 -15.99 -27.21 1.35
N GLY A 175 -15.56 -25.94 1.27
CA GLY A 175 -15.21 -25.23 0.07
C GLY A 175 -13.76 -25.43 -0.35
N ALA A 176 -13.30 -24.57 -1.23
CA ALA A 176 -11.94 -24.56 -1.74
C ALA A 176 -11.31 -23.19 -1.52
N PHE A 177 -10.03 -23.14 -1.16
CA PHE A 177 -9.27 -21.90 -1.02
C PHE A 177 -8.13 -21.88 -2.04
N LEU A 178 -8.12 -20.89 -2.93
CA LEU A 178 -7.08 -20.76 -3.97
C LEU A 178 -5.86 -19.97 -3.47
N SER A 179 -6.09 -19.01 -2.61
CA SER A 179 -5.03 -18.26 -1.93
C SER A 179 -5.32 -18.24 -0.43
N VAL A 180 -4.32 -18.55 0.37
CA VAL A 180 -4.38 -18.51 1.84
C VAL A 180 -3.17 -17.76 2.33
N TYR A 181 -3.40 -16.76 3.17
CA TYR A 181 -2.33 -15.93 3.73
C TYR A 181 -2.11 -16.32 5.20
N ASN A 182 -0.98 -17.02 5.48
CA ASN A 182 -0.45 -17.33 6.82
C ASN A 182 -1.51 -17.72 7.88
N ASP A 183 -2.49 -18.52 7.49
CA ASP A 183 -3.52 -18.98 8.41
C ASP A 183 -3.29 -20.46 8.76
N SER A 184 -3.19 -20.76 10.03
CA SER A 184 -3.09 -22.12 10.55
C SER A 184 -4.41 -22.92 10.43
N LEU A 185 -5.52 -22.24 10.18
CA LEU A 185 -6.86 -22.84 10.13
C LEU A 185 -7.27 -23.27 8.72
N THR A 186 -6.62 -22.76 7.66
CA THR A 186 -6.98 -23.06 6.27
C THR A 186 -5.77 -23.55 5.49
N HIS A 187 -6.03 -24.43 4.50
CA HIS A 187 -5.01 -24.94 3.61
C HIS A 187 -5.40 -24.67 2.16
N LYS A 188 -4.43 -24.25 1.35
CA LYS A 188 -4.62 -24.07 -0.09
C LYS A 188 -5.09 -25.36 -0.74
N THR A 189 -6.20 -25.28 -1.49
CA THR A 189 -6.79 -26.42 -2.20
C THR A 189 -5.96 -26.75 -3.44
N THR A 190 -5.67 -28.02 -3.65
CA THR A 190 -4.93 -28.50 -4.81
C THR A 190 -5.83 -28.65 -6.05
N ILE A 191 -5.22 -28.64 -7.23
CA ILE A 191 -5.93 -28.86 -8.49
C ILE A 191 -6.64 -30.23 -8.53
N ASP A 192 -6.02 -31.28 -7.96
CA ASP A 192 -6.62 -32.60 -7.94
C ASP A 192 -7.85 -32.68 -7.02
N GLN A 193 -7.83 -31.94 -5.91
CA GLN A 193 -9.03 -31.81 -5.07
C GLN A 193 -10.17 -31.10 -5.81
N LEU A 194 -9.86 -30.06 -6.60
CA LEU A 194 -10.85 -29.37 -7.43
C LEU A 194 -11.40 -30.30 -8.53
N ARG A 195 -10.56 -31.06 -9.23
CA ARG A 195 -10.99 -32.01 -10.27
C ARG A 195 -11.97 -33.05 -9.76
N ASN A 196 -11.84 -33.43 -8.49
CA ASN A 196 -12.76 -34.37 -7.84
C ASN A 196 -14.07 -33.73 -7.37
N ASN A 197 -14.25 -32.43 -7.56
CA ASN A 197 -15.44 -31.69 -7.14
C ASN A 197 -15.96 -30.75 -8.26
N PRO A 198 -16.74 -31.27 -9.24
CA PRO A 198 -17.23 -30.46 -10.35
C PRO A 198 -18.09 -29.26 -9.93
N HIS A 199 -18.71 -29.31 -8.76
CA HIS A 199 -19.52 -28.22 -8.24
C HIS A 199 -18.63 -26.99 -7.92
N LEU A 200 -17.50 -27.21 -7.25
CA LEU A 200 -16.53 -26.13 -6.98
C LEU A 200 -15.96 -25.54 -8.28
N ILE A 201 -15.75 -26.36 -9.32
CA ILE A 201 -15.30 -25.86 -10.63
C ILE A 201 -16.35 -24.93 -11.24
N SER A 202 -17.63 -25.33 -11.21
CA SER A 202 -18.73 -24.50 -11.70
C SER A 202 -18.80 -23.14 -10.98
N ASP A 203 -18.57 -23.14 -9.68
CA ASP A 203 -18.53 -21.90 -8.88
C ASP A 203 -17.31 -21.02 -9.20
N LEU A 204 -16.14 -21.61 -9.45
CA LEU A 204 -14.96 -20.86 -9.92
C LEU A 204 -15.21 -20.24 -11.31
N GLU A 205 -15.87 -20.96 -12.21
CA GLU A 205 -16.29 -20.45 -13.52
C GLU A 205 -17.28 -19.29 -13.39
N ARG A 206 -18.17 -19.35 -12.40
CA ARG A 206 -19.10 -18.26 -12.09
C ARG A 206 -18.36 -17.00 -11.61
N ILE A 207 -17.36 -17.15 -10.73
CA ILE A 207 -16.48 -16.02 -10.34
C ILE A 207 -15.77 -15.45 -11.58
N ALA A 208 -15.22 -16.29 -12.45
CA ALA A 208 -14.49 -15.84 -13.63
C ALA A 208 -15.37 -15.03 -14.60
N LYS A 209 -16.62 -15.43 -14.79
CA LYS A 209 -17.59 -14.65 -15.59
C LYS A 209 -17.84 -13.29 -14.97
N TRP A 210 -18.11 -13.25 -13.68
CA TRP A 210 -18.33 -12.00 -12.95
C TRP A 210 -17.08 -11.10 -13.00
N GLN A 211 -15.88 -11.65 -12.77
CA GLN A 211 -14.63 -10.89 -12.89
C GLN A 211 -14.43 -10.34 -14.32
N THR A 212 -14.78 -11.11 -15.35
CA THR A 212 -14.73 -10.67 -16.75
C THR A 212 -15.60 -9.44 -16.97
N GLU A 213 -16.81 -9.40 -16.43
CA GLU A 213 -17.70 -8.24 -16.49
C GLU A 213 -17.11 -7.04 -15.76
N VAL A 214 -16.61 -7.21 -14.54
CA VAL A 214 -15.99 -6.14 -13.75
C VAL A 214 -14.75 -5.56 -14.44
N LEU A 215 -13.87 -6.41 -14.96
CA LEU A 215 -12.63 -5.99 -15.62
C LEU A 215 -12.87 -5.22 -16.92
N THR A 216 -14.01 -5.46 -17.58
CA THR A 216 -14.38 -4.75 -18.82
C THR A 216 -15.34 -3.58 -18.58
N SER A 217 -15.83 -3.38 -17.34
CA SER A 217 -16.70 -2.25 -16.99
C SER A 217 -15.91 -0.94 -16.87
N THR A 218 -16.63 0.17 -16.96
CA THR A 218 -16.05 1.51 -16.77
C THR A 218 -16.07 1.98 -15.33
N ASP A 219 -16.77 1.29 -14.41
CA ASP A 219 -17.00 1.71 -13.03
C ASP A 219 -17.05 0.53 -12.05
N PRO A 220 -16.57 0.73 -10.80
CA PRO A 220 -15.55 1.68 -10.37
C PRO A 220 -14.12 1.14 -10.54
N GLY A 221 -13.16 2.01 -10.84
CA GLY A 221 -11.75 1.63 -11.09
C GLY A 221 -11.09 0.84 -9.97
N TRP A 222 -11.39 1.14 -8.69
CA TRP A 222 -10.86 0.41 -7.55
C TRP A 222 -11.34 -1.07 -7.52
N MET A 223 -12.59 -1.34 -7.90
CA MET A 223 -13.10 -2.71 -8.00
C MET A 223 -12.39 -3.49 -9.11
N ARG A 224 -12.16 -2.83 -10.25
CA ARG A 224 -11.37 -3.40 -11.36
C ARG A 224 -9.95 -3.76 -10.90
N ALA A 225 -9.28 -2.85 -10.15
CA ALA A 225 -7.96 -3.10 -9.59
C ALA A 225 -7.96 -4.31 -8.63
N CYS A 226 -8.94 -4.37 -7.72
CA CYS A 226 -9.11 -5.48 -6.79
C CYS A 226 -9.34 -6.80 -7.55
N GLN A 227 -10.27 -6.82 -8.50
CA GLN A 227 -10.60 -8.05 -9.23
C GLN A 227 -9.52 -8.44 -10.23
N TYR A 228 -8.72 -7.53 -10.74
CA TYR A 228 -7.54 -7.87 -11.53
C TYR A 228 -6.52 -8.67 -10.70
N LYS A 229 -6.26 -8.25 -9.46
CA LYS A 229 -5.40 -9.00 -8.52
C LYS A 229 -5.95 -10.41 -8.28
N ASN A 230 -7.25 -10.54 -8.03
CA ASN A 230 -7.90 -11.83 -7.80
C ASN A 230 -7.92 -12.71 -9.06
N ALA A 231 -8.07 -12.12 -10.23
CA ALA A 231 -7.98 -12.81 -11.51
C ALA A 231 -6.58 -13.40 -11.77
N LYS A 232 -5.50 -12.76 -11.30
CA LYS A 232 -4.13 -13.33 -11.32
C LYS A 232 -4.04 -14.64 -10.52
N ILE A 233 -4.86 -14.81 -9.48
CA ILE A 233 -4.93 -16.05 -8.67
C ILE A 233 -5.79 -17.10 -9.38
N LEU A 234 -6.94 -16.70 -9.92
CA LEU A 234 -7.93 -17.61 -10.50
C LEU A 234 -7.52 -18.13 -11.87
N LEU A 235 -6.98 -17.29 -12.76
CA LEU A 235 -6.68 -17.65 -14.14
C LEU A 235 -5.79 -18.89 -14.28
N PRO A 236 -4.64 -19.02 -13.57
CA PRO A 236 -3.81 -20.22 -13.66
C PRO A 236 -4.52 -21.50 -13.22
N VAL A 237 -5.46 -21.41 -12.28
CA VAL A 237 -6.27 -22.54 -11.82
C VAL A 237 -7.23 -22.97 -12.92
N LEU A 238 -7.94 -22.05 -13.55
CA LEU A 238 -8.86 -22.33 -14.65
C LEU A 238 -8.14 -22.89 -15.87
N GLU A 239 -6.94 -22.42 -16.19
CA GLU A 239 -6.11 -22.97 -17.27
C GLU A 239 -5.73 -24.44 -17.00
N GLN A 240 -5.31 -24.77 -15.77
CA GLN A 240 -5.00 -26.15 -15.36
C GLN A 240 -6.22 -27.07 -15.32
N LEU A 241 -7.40 -26.50 -15.10
CA LEU A 241 -8.69 -27.22 -15.17
C LEU A 241 -9.24 -27.32 -16.60
N ASN A 242 -8.59 -26.70 -17.60
CA ASN A 242 -9.06 -26.58 -18.97
C ASN A 242 -10.44 -25.92 -19.10
N SER A 243 -10.74 -24.96 -18.22
CA SER A 243 -12.00 -24.23 -18.27
C SER A 243 -12.05 -23.29 -19.48
N LYS A 244 -13.21 -23.25 -20.15
CA LYS A 244 -13.45 -22.32 -21.26
C LYS A 244 -13.46 -20.84 -20.81
N GLU A 245 -13.77 -20.58 -19.55
CA GLU A 245 -13.82 -19.23 -18.98
C GLU A 245 -12.41 -18.61 -18.82
N ALA A 246 -11.35 -19.42 -18.79
CA ALA A 246 -9.98 -18.94 -18.75
C ALA A 246 -9.64 -17.98 -19.92
N VAL A 247 -10.13 -18.29 -21.11
CA VAL A 247 -9.88 -17.48 -22.33
C VAL A 247 -10.57 -16.12 -22.23
N ALA A 248 -11.82 -16.08 -21.76
CA ALA A 248 -12.56 -14.83 -21.58
C ALA A 248 -11.93 -13.95 -20.48
N LEU A 249 -11.61 -14.56 -19.35
CA LEU A 249 -10.96 -13.86 -18.24
C LEU A 249 -9.61 -13.27 -18.64
N LYS A 250 -8.77 -14.03 -19.36
CA LYS A 250 -7.49 -13.54 -19.87
C LYS A 250 -7.65 -12.31 -20.77
N LYS A 251 -8.60 -12.35 -21.71
CA LYS A 251 -8.89 -11.19 -22.59
C LYS A 251 -9.36 -9.97 -21.79
N ALA A 252 -10.18 -10.17 -20.77
CA ALA A 252 -10.63 -9.09 -19.90
C ALA A 252 -9.48 -8.49 -19.08
N MET A 253 -8.54 -9.31 -18.61
CA MET A 253 -7.33 -8.85 -17.96
C MET A 253 -6.44 -8.03 -18.91
N ASP A 254 -6.23 -8.51 -20.14
CA ASP A 254 -5.48 -7.77 -21.16
C ASP A 254 -6.14 -6.42 -21.48
N TYR A 255 -7.47 -6.39 -21.55
CA TYR A 255 -8.23 -5.15 -21.74
C TYR A 255 -8.02 -4.18 -20.56
N ALA A 256 -8.20 -4.64 -19.32
CA ALA A 256 -8.03 -3.82 -18.13
C ALA A 256 -6.60 -3.28 -17.99
N TRP A 257 -5.59 -4.08 -18.34
CA TRP A 257 -4.18 -3.67 -18.36
C TRP A 257 -3.93 -2.49 -19.30
N ASN A 258 -4.54 -2.52 -20.49
CA ASN A 258 -4.37 -1.47 -21.50
C ASN A 258 -5.23 -0.23 -21.24
N LEU A 259 -6.18 -0.30 -20.32
CA LEU A 259 -7.08 0.80 -20.01
C LEU A 259 -6.39 1.89 -19.17
N GLY A 260 -5.51 1.50 -18.23
CA GLY A 260 -4.81 2.43 -17.36
C GLY A 260 -3.91 1.75 -16.33
N ASP A 261 -3.36 2.57 -15.43
CA ASP A 261 -2.41 2.11 -14.42
C ASP A 261 -3.08 1.56 -13.15
N GLU A 262 -4.40 1.66 -13.02
CA GLU A 262 -5.10 1.26 -11.80
C GLU A 262 -5.00 -0.23 -11.48
N VAL A 263 -4.75 -1.06 -12.47
CA VAL A 263 -4.59 -2.52 -12.30
C VAL A 263 -3.14 -2.96 -12.18
N LYS A 264 -2.19 -2.03 -12.34
CA LYS A 264 -0.75 -2.30 -12.29
C LYS A 264 -0.20 -2.07 -10.90
N SER A 265 0.73 -2.92 -10.48
CA SER A 265 1.56 -2.65 -9.31
C SER A 265 2.54 -1.50 -9.60
N ASP A 266 3.04 -0.86 -8.55
CA ASP A 266 4.03 0.21 -8.69
C ASP A 266 5.29 -0.26 -9.41
N LEU A 267 5.71 -1.51 -9.20
CA LEU A 267 6.83 -2.12 -9.92
C LEU A 267 6.53 -2.29 -11.42
N GLU A 268 5.31 -2.70 -11.78
CA GLU A 268 4.90 -2.81 -13.18
C GLU A 268 4.85 -1.43 -13.85
N ILE A 269 4.36 -0.40 -13.14
CA ILE A 269 4.38 0.99 -13.61
C ILE A 269 5.82 1.48 -13.82
N LEU A 270 6.73 1.16 -12.89
CA LEU A 270 8.13 1.52 -13.00
C LEU A 270 8.80 0.82 -14.20
N LYS A 271 8.53 -0.47 -14.41
CA LYS A 271 9.05 -1.25 -15.55
C LYS A 271 8.62 -0.69 -16.90
N GLU A 272 7.40 -0.20 -17.00
CA GLU A 272 6.88 0.41 -18.24
C GLU A 272 7.33 1.87 -18.44
N SER A 273 7.98 2.48 -17.42
CA SER A 273 8.39 3.89 -17.54
C SER A 273 9.48 4.06 -18.61
N PRO A 274 9.39 5.10 -19.45
CA PRO A 274 10.41 5.38 -20.46
C PRO A 274 11.81 5.53 -19.86
N ALA A 275 12.82 5.16 -20.65
CA ALA A 275 14.22 5.33 -20.26
C ALA A 275 14.60 6.81 -20.17
N TYR A 276 15.61 7.09 -19.36
CA TYR A 276 16.30 8.37 -19.34
C TYR A 276 17.08 8.57 -20.64
N ARG A 277 17.29 9.82 -21.03
CA ARG A 277 18.16 10.18 -22.13
C ARG A 277 18.70 11.58 -21.96
N ARG A 278 19.84 11.84 -22.55
CA ARG A 278 20.42 13.18 -22.62
C ARG A 278 19.44 14.20 -23.19
N ASP A 279 19.39 15.36 -22.60
CA ASP A 279 18.61 16.50 -23.05
C ASP A 279 19.51 17.72 -23.31
N SER A 280 18.91 18.80 -23.82
CA SER A 280 19.60 20.05 -24.16
C SER A 280 19.31 21.20 -23.17
N ILE A 281 18.80 20.90 -21.98
CA ILE A 281 18.52 21.94 -20.98
C ILE A 281 19.81 22.58 -20.47
N GLN A 282 19.70 23.79 -19.94
CA GLN A 282 20.83 24.42 -19.26
C GLN A 282 21.17 23.67 -17.98
N LYS A 283 22.36 23.09 -17.95
CA LYS A 283 22.88 22.32 -16.79
C LYS A 283 23.45 23.27 -15.74
N HIS A 284 23.19 22.96 -14.49
CA HIS A 284 23.71 23.66 -13.32
C HIS A 284 24.64 22.73 -12.55
N GLU A 285 25.65 23.31 -11.89
CA GLU A 285 26.55 22.55 -11.04
C GLU A 285 25.86 22.17 -9.72
N PHE A 286 26.16 20.97 -9.21
CA PHE A 286 25.83 20.58 -7.85
C PHE A 286 27.00 20.98 -6.96
N VAL A 287 26.72 21.85 -6.00
CA VAL A 287 27.71 22.39 -5.07
C VAL A 287 27.56 21.73 -3.71
N TYR A 288 28.68 21.37 -3.10
CA TYR A 288 28.74 20.71 -1.80
C TYR A 288 29.53 21.56 -0.83
N ALA A 289 28.93 21.92 0.33
CA ALA A 289 29.60 22.68 1.37
C ALA A 289 30.81 21.90 1.90
N GLN A 290 31.86 22.65 2.22
CA GLN A 290 33.10 22.08 2.73
C GLN A 290 33.04 21.93 4.26
N PRO A 291 33.82 21.03 4.88
CA PRO A 291 33.87 20.84 6.34
C PRO A 291 34.24 22.12 7.11
N SER A 292 34.91 23.06 6.44
CA SER A 292 35.24 24.38 6.99
C SER A 292 34.04 25.32 7.13
N ASP A 293 32.88 24.98 6.55
CA ASP A 293 31.63 25.72 6.75
C ASP A 293 31.29 25.80 8.25
N THR A 294 30.91 27.00 8.70
CA THR A 294 30.67 27.23 10.13
C THR A 294 29.58 26.35 10.71
N LEU A 295 28.48 26.14 9.99
CA LEU A 295 27.36 25.31 10.49
C LEU A 295 27.73 23.84 10.52
N LEU A 296 28.44 23.35 9.51
CA LEU A 296 28.94 21.96 9.45
C LEU A 296 29.92 21.68 10.59
N ARG A 297 30.87 22.64 10.83
CA ARG A 297 31.82 22.52 11.93
C ARG A 297 31.14 22.50 13.29
N LEU A 298 30.08 23.29 13.50
CA LEU A 298 29.31 23.26 14.74
C LEU A 298 28.64 21.91 14.98
N SER A 299 28.17 21.22 13.94
CA SER A 299 27.61 19.90 14.04
C SER A 299 28.67 18.83 14.27
N GLN A 300 29.81 18.95 13.58
CA GLN A 300 30.98 18.09 13.77
C GLN A 300 31.48 18.14 15.21
N GLU A 301 31.70 19.33 15.77
CA GLU A 301 32.16 19.54 17.15
C GLU A 301 31.11 19.08 18.18
N ARG A 302 29.84 19.39 17.96
CA ARG A 302 28.72 19.05 18.87
C ARG A 302 28.59 17.57 19.13
N PHE A 303 28.73 16.74 18.07
CA PHE A 303 28.52 15.31 18.12
C PHE A 303 29.82 14.51 18.08
N ASN A 304 30.95 15.13 17.89
CA ASN A 304 32.23 14.45 17.66
C ASN A 304 32.14 13.47 16.49
N LEU A 305 31.68 13.97 15.33
CA LEU A 305 31.36 13.14 14.17
C LEU A 305 32.59 12.35 13.67
N ASP A 306 33.81 12.88 13.79
CA ASP A 306 35.05 12.12 13.50
C ASP A 306 35.09 10.78 14.24
N SER A 307 34.76 10.82 15.55
CA SER A 307 34.78 9.61 16.37
C SER A 307 33.67 8.62 15.98
N ILE A 308 32.52 9.14 15.55
CA ILE A 308 31.38 8.33 15.08
C ILE A 308 31.72 7.72 13.73
N ALA A 309 32.21 8.49 12.79
CA ALA A 309 32.63 8.03 11.48
C ALA A 309 33.77 7.00 11.60
N GLY A 310 34.70 7.23 12.52
CA GLY A 310 35.85 6.35 12.76
C GLY A 310 36.94 6.49 11.70
N ASN A 311 37.97 5.64 11.83
CA ASN A 311 39.16 5.68 10.98
C ASN A 311 39.18 4.59 9.88
N GLY A 312 38.00 4.04 9.53
CA GLY A 312 37.86 3.04 8.46
C GLY A 312 37.96 3.66 7.06
N ASP A 313 37.71 2.84 6.07
CA ASP A 313 37.52 3.33 4.69
C ASP A 313 36.26 4.21 4.57
N ASP A 314 36.10 4.87 3.43
CA ASP A 314 34.99 5.78 3.17
C ASP A 314 33.62 5.10 3.31
N ILE A 315 33.49 3.85 2.87
CA ILE A 315 32.25 3.07 2.98
C ILE A 315 31.90 2.81 4.45
N SER A 316 32.90 2.43 5.26
CA SER A 316 32.73 2.21 6.70
C SER A 316 32.32 3.50 7.41
N ARG A 317 32.94 4.63 7.08
CA ARG A 317 32.61 5.95 7.64
C ARG A 317 31.18 6.37 7.27
N ILE A 318 30.77 6.19 6.01
CA ILE A 318 29.41 6.47 5.55
C ILE A 318 28.39 5.63 6.33
N LYS A 319 28.62 4.32 6.47
CA LYS A 319 27.72 3.42 7.19
C LYS A 319 27.65 3.73 8.68
N ASN A 320 28.75 4.10 9.32
CA ASN A 320 28.76 4.47 10.73
C ASN A 320 27.89 5.72 10.97
N LEU A 321 27.95 6.73 10.11
CA LEU A 321 27.10 7.92 10.18
C LEU A 321 25.64 7.60 9.89
N LEU A 322 25.35 6.73 8.91
CA LEU A 322 24.00 6.23 8.62
C LEU A 322 23.37 5.62 9.87
N TYR A 323 24.04 4.64 10.48
CA TYR A 323 23.54 3.96 11.68
C TYR A 323 23.42 4.91 12.88
N TRP A 324 24.34 5.87 12.99
CA TRP A 324 24.29 6.83 14.08
C TRP A 324 23.03 7.72 13.97
N VAL A 325 22.70 8.26 12.78
CA VAL A 325 21.50 9.06 12.58
C VAL A 325 20.25 8.22 12.83
N HIS A 326 20.15 7.02 12.22
CA HIS A 326 19.04 6.09 12.41
C HIS A 326 18.78 5.76 13.89
N ASN A 327 19.84 5.48 14.65
CA ASN A 327 19.72 5.07 16.05
C ASN A 327 19.41 6.24 17.01
N ASN A 328 19.68 7.47 16.59
CA ASN A 328 19.54 8.63 17.45
C ASN A 328 18.30 9.48 17.18
N ILE A 329 17.75 9.47 15.98
CA ILE A 329 16.56 10.24 15.58
C ILE A 329 15.50 9.26 15.05
N PRO A 330 14.47 8.93 15.85
CA PRO A 330 13.41 8.04 15.38
C PRO A 330 12.67 8.62 14.18
N HIS A 331 12.23 7.75 13.29
CA HIS A 331 11.33 8.12 12.20
C HIS A 331 9.88 8.16 12.67
N ASP A 332 9.15 9.22 12.28
CA ASP A 332 7.69 9.31 12.38
C ASP A 332 7.16 10.08 11.17
N GLY A 333 6.57 9.36 10.21
CA GLY A 333 6.02 9.96 8.99
C GLY A 333 4.84 10.91 9.23
N SER A 334 4.17 10.82 10.38
CA SER A 334 3.06 11.73 10.75
C SER A 334 3.55 13.07 11.30
N ASN A 335 4.79 13.12 11.76
CA ASN A 335 5.45 14.36 12.14
C ASN A 335 6.23 14.91 10.94
N GLY A 336 6.12 16.21 10.70
CA GLY A 336 6.88 16.87 9.63
C GLY A 336 8.38 17.02 9.97
N LEU A 337 8.93 18.20 9.68
CA LEU A 337 10.27 18.60 10.09
C LEU A 337 10.27 19.15 11.53
N ALA A 338 11.40 19.07 12.21
CA ALA A 338 11.55 19.68 13.54
C ALA A 338 11.27 21.20 13.48
N PRO A 339 10.58 21.75 14.48
CA PRO A 339 10.36 23.19 14.54
C PRO A 339 11.69 23.96 14.69
N GLY A 340 11.81 25.10 14.01
CA GLY A 340 13.02 25.93 14.01
C GLY A 340 13.98 25.56 12.88
N ALA A 341 15.29 25.54 13.19
CA ALA A 341 16.33 25.27 12.20
C ALA A 341 16.24 23.84 11.65
N ARG A 342 16.32 23.70 10.33
CA ARG A 342 16.24 22.38 9.64
C ARG A 342 17.63 21.79 9.46
N ASN A 343 18.27 21.46 10.58
CA ASN A 343 19.63 20.95 10.64
C ASN A 343 19.75 19.80 11.65
N LEU A 344 20.88 19.11 11.62
CA LEU A 344 21.17 17.97 12.48
C LEU A 344 21.04 18.29 13.97
N ARG A 345 21.65 19.41 14.42
CA ARG A 345 21.67 19.80 15.84
C ARG A 345 20.26 20.05 16.39
N ASN A 346 19.48 20.87 15.68
CA ASN A 346 18.12 21.21 16.11
C ASN A 346 17.19 20.01 16.05
N THR A 347 17.25 19.21 14.98
CA THR A 347 16.42 18.01 14.84
C THR A 347 16.71 17.00 15.95
N TYR A 348 17.99 16.78 16.26
CA TYR A 348 18.41 15.92 17.37
C TYR A 348 17.89 16.44 18.72
N ASP A 349 18.13 17.72 19.02
CA ASP A 349 17.76 18.32 20.30
C ASP A 349 16.23 18.32 20.50
N CYS A 350 15.46 18.64 19.46
CA CYS A 350 14.00 18.55 19.49
C CYS A 350 13.52 17.11 19.69
N SER A 351 14.11 16.15 18.99
CA SER A 351 13.75 14.73 19.12
C SER A 351 13.98 14.21 20.55
N LYS A 352 15.11 14.58 21.17
CA LYS A 352 15.43 14.18 22.56
C LYS A 352 14.55 14.88 23.59
N ARG A 353 14.32 16.21 23.42
CA ARG A 353 13.48 16.99 24.33
C ARG A 353 12.04 16.51 24.32
N ASP A 354 11.48 16.29 23.13
CA ASP A 354 10.04 16.01 22.95
C ASP A 354 9.74 14.49 22.89
N SER A 355 10.79 13.64 22.94
CA SER A 355 10.70 12.19 22.84
C SER A 355 9.89 11.75 21.62
N CYS A 356 10.11 12.40 20.46
CA CYS A 356 9.37 12.14 19.23
C CYS A 356 10.31 11.89 18.04
N GLY A 357 9.77 11.27 16.99
CA GLY A 357 10.41 11.11 15.70
C GLY A 357 10.03 12.21 14.72
N TYR A 358 10.71 12.23 13.58
CA TYR A 358 10.45 13.13 12.45
C TYR A 358 10.37 12.34 11.14
N ASN A 359 9.91 12.97 10.05
CA ASN A 359 9.74 12.31 8.77
C ASN A 359 11.08 11.96 8.09
N CYS A 360 11.02 11.18 7.02
CA CYS A 360 12.19 10.74 6.24
C CYS A 360 13.04 11.91 5.74
N ARG A 361 12.44 13.06 5.38
CA ARG A 361 13.15 14.26 4.93
C ARG A 361 14.04 14.83 6.03
N ALA A 362 13.56 14.90 7.27
CA ALA A 362 14.35 15.38 8.40
C ALA A 362 15.58 14.50 8.63
N LEU A 363 15.39 13.17 8.59
CA LEU A 363 16.49 12.22 8.79
C LEU A 363 17.51 12.32 7.66
N ALA A 364 17.06 12.42 6.40
CA ALA A 364 17.93 12.53 5.23
C ALA A 364 18.74 13.85 5.25
N ILE A 365 18.15 14.96 5.67
CA ILE A 365 18.86 16.24 5.90
C ILE A 365 19.95 16.06 6.97
N CYS A 366 19.61 15.40 8.09
CA CYS A 366 20.56 15.16 9.18
C CYS A 366 21.75 14.30 8.73
N LEU A 367 21.50 13.25 7.97
CA LEU A 367 22.56 12.39 7.43
C LEU A 367 23.42 13.14 6.41
N THR A 368 22.80 13.90 5.50
CA THR A 368 23.52 14.74 4.52
C THR A 368 24.46 15.71 5.23
N GLU A 369 23.99 16.40 6.28
CA GLU A 369 24.81 17.32 7.06
C GLU A 369 25.99 16.63 7.77
N ALA A 370 25.73 15.45 8.39
CA ALA A 370 26.77 14.68 9.05
C ALA A 370 27.88 14.23 8.07
N LEU A 371 27.48 13.76 6.87
CA LEU A 371 28.42 13.34 5.82
C LEU A 371 29.24 14.52 5.30
N LEU A 372 28.60 15.68 5.00
CA LEU A 372 29.29 16.89 4.55
C LEU A 372 30.28 17.41 5.61
N ALA A 373 29.91 17.35 6.90
CA ALA A 373 30.80 17.75 8.01
C ALA A 373 32.07 16.89 8.07
N GLU A 374 31.99 15.64 7.63
CA GLU A 374 33.12 14.71 7.55
C GLU A 374 33.84 14.73 6.18
N GLY A 375 33.53 15.73 5.33
CA GLY A 375 34.15 15.89 4.02
C GLY A 375 33.68 14.89 2.97
N ILE A 376 32.59 14.18 3.22
CA ILE A 376 32.01 13.23 2.28
C ILE A 376 30.90 13.95 1.51
N PRO A 377 31.03 14.17 0.18
CA PRO A 377 29.98 14.78 -0.62
C PRO A 377 28.69 13.96 -0.51
N ALA A 378 27.60 14.65 -0.14
CA ALA A 378 26.31 13.99 0.06
C ALA A 378 25.16 14.92 -0.33
N ARG A 379 24.03 14.35 -0.68
CA ARG A 379 22.78 15.06 -0.94
C ARG A 379 21.59 14.18 -0.62
N TYR A 380 20.51 14.77 -0.13
CA TYR A 380 19.25 14.05 0.00
C TYR A 380 18.52 14.05 -1.34
N ILE A 381 17.80 12.95 -1.60
CA ILE A 381 17.04 12.70 -2.81
C ILE A 381 15.58 12.52 -2.41
N THR A 382 14.70 13.39 -2.91
CA THR A 382 13.26 13.18 -2.80
C THR A 382 12.82 12.26 -3.92
N CYS A 383 12.17 11.18 -3.55
CA CYS A 383 11.68 10.13 -4.44
C CYS A 383 10.15 10.18 -4.46
N GLU A 384 9.55 10.29 -5.65
CA GLU A 384 8.12 10.51 -5.83
C GLU A 384 7.54 9.54 -6.85
N SER A 385 6.24 9.24 -6.70
CA SER A 385 5.51 8.34 -7.58
C SER A 385 5.19 8.99 -8.94
N LYS A 386 4.72 8.18 -9.91
CA LYS A 386 4.17 8.67 -11.17
C LYS A 386 3.00 9.63 -10.95
N LYS A 387 2.25 9.43 -9.86
CA LYS A 387 1.06 10.23 -9.48
C LYS A 387 1.43 11.36 -8.50
N TRP A 388 2.58 11.99 -8.69
CA TRP A 388 3.16 13.01 -7.83
C TRP A 388 2.22 14.17 -7.45
N ASP A 389 1.22 14.44 -8.28
CA ASP A 389 0.23 15.52 -8.09
C ASP A 389 -0.98 15.10 -7.25
N THR A 390 -1.18 13.81 -7.03
CA THR A 390 -2.31 13.25 -6.28
C THR A 390 -1.88 12.33 -5.14
N ASP A 391 -0.69 11.76 -5.22
CA ASP A 391 -0.09 10.93 -4.16
C ASP A 391 0.69 11.82 -3.20
N ASN A 392 0.20 11.96 -1.97
CA ASN A 392 0.86 12.76 -0.93
C ASN A 392 2.01 12.01 -0.23
N ASP A 393 2.22 10.72 -0.54
CA ASP A 393 3.28 9.91 0.03
C ASP A 393 4.50 9.91 -0.90
N CYS A 394 5.62 10.42 -0.38
CA CYS A 394 6.92 10.37 -1.02
C CYS A 394 7.96 9.85 -0.03
N HIS A 395 9.11 9.43 -0.52
CA HIS A 395 10.22 9.05 0.34
C HIS A 395 11.45 9.90 0.10
N VAL A 396 12.22 10.15 1.16
CA VAL A 396 13.47 10.93 1.07
C VAL A 396 14.60 10.10 1.63
N ILE A 397 15.59 9.84 0.78
CA ILE A 397 16.81 9.11 1.10
C ILE A 397 18.02 10.04 1.00
N CYS A 398 19.19 9.57 1.36
CA CYS A 398 20.45 10.26 1.14
C CYS A 398 21.32 9.45 0.15
N VAL A 399 22.13 10.13 -0.63
CA VAL A 399 23.25 9.53 -1.37
C VAL A 399 24.56 10.15 -0.91
N ALA A 400 25.57 9.31 -0.75
CA ALA A 400 26.93 9.68 -0.39
C ALA A 400 27.89 9.31 -1.51
N TRP A 401 28.89 10.15 -1.75
CA TRP A 401 29.95 9.81 -2.71
C TRP A 401 30.98 8.90 -2.07
N SER A 402 31.15 7.74 -2.63
CA SER A 402 32.25 6.85 -2.27
C SER A 402 33.45 7.13 -3.17
N GLU A 403 34.53 7.62 -2.59
CA GLU A 403 35.78 7.89 -3.31
C GLU A 403 36.44 6.58 -3.77
N SER A 404 36.41 5.56 -2.94
CA SER A 404 36.97 4.24 -3.25
C SER A 404 36.24 3.54 -4.40
N LEU A 405 34.94 3.75 -4.54
CA LEU A 405 34.14 3.20 -5.65
C LEU A 405 34.03 4.16 -6.84
N GLY A 406 34.36 5.46 -6.66
CA GLY A 406 34.20 6.50 -7.68
C GLY A 406 32.74 6.71 -8.10
N LYS A 407 31.80 6.54 -7.17
CA LYS A 407 30.35 6.64 -7.45
C LYS A 407 29.52 7.05 -6.25
N TRP A 408 28.30 7.47 -6.51
CA TRP A 408 27.27 7.65 -5.49
C TRP A 408 26.80 6.29 -4.96
N ILE A 409 26.45 6.23 -3.67
CA ILE A 409 25.85 5.07 -3.04
C ILE A 409 24.57 5.48 -2.30
N TRP A 410 23.58 4.60 -2.29
CA TRP A 410 22.34 4.74 -1.56
C TRP A 410 22.54 4.53 -0.07
N VAL A 411 22.07 5.47 0.74
CA VAL A 411 22.00 5.36 2.20
C VAL A 411 20.71 5.97 2.71
N ASP A 412 19.88 5.17 3.36
CA ASP A 412 18.56 5.59 3.85
C ASP A 412 18.52 5.56 5.39
N PRO A 413 18.55 6.72 6.05
CA PRO A 413 18.53 6.78 7.51
C PRO A 413 17.19 6.38 8.13
N THR A 414 16.10 6.37 7.36
CA THR A 414 14.78 5.93 7.86
C THR A 414 14.79 4.45 8.22
N PHE A 415 15.43 3.65 7.38
CA PHE A 415 15.44 2.19 7.49
C PHE A 415 16.84 1.61 7.77
N ALA A 416 17.84 2.44 8.04
CA ALA A 416 19.25 2.02 8.08
C ALA A 416 19.64 1.19 6.84
N ALA A 417 19.09 1.56 5.67
CA ALA A 417 19.14 0.74 4.48
C ALA A 417 20.20 1.21 3.46
N TYR A 418 20.85 0.23 2.84
CA TYR A 418 21.63 0.37 1.63
C TYR A 418 21.41 -0.85 0.73
N VAL A 419 21.69 -0.69 -0.55
CA VAL A 419 21.36 -1.71 -1.56
C VAL A 419 22.64 -2.11 -2.30
N THR A 420 22.81 -3.41 -2.54
CA THR A 420 23.89 -3.96 -3.35
C THR A 420 23.35 -4.80 -4.50
N ASP A 421 24.21 -5.05 -5.48
CA ASP A 421 24.00 -6.10 -6.46
C ASP A 421 24.36 -7.51 -5.89
N GLU A 422 24.26 -8.53 -6.73
CA GLU A 422 24.60 -9.93 -6.40
C GLU A 422 26.09 -10.16 -6.08
N ASN A 423 26.97 -9.21 -6.39
CA ASN A 423 28.40 -9.26 -6.10
C ASN A 423 28.80 -8.45 -4.86
N GLY A 424 27.80 -7.83 -4.19
CA GLY A 424 28.00 -6.99 -3.01
C GLY A 424 28.44 -5.55 -3.35
N LEU A 425 28.37 -5.12 -4.62
CA LEU A 425 28.67 -3.75 -5.02
C LEU A 425 27.53 -2.81 -4.63
N LEU A 426 27.83 -1.77 -3.86
CA LEU A 426 26.87 -0.75 -3.46
C LEU A 426 26.33 0.02 -4.68
N LEU A 427 25.02 0.27 -4.68
CA LEU A 427 24.29 0.87 -5.79
C LEU A 427 23.79 2.27 -5.43
N HIS A 428 23.62 3.13 -6.44
CA HIS A 428 22.89 4.40 -6.30
C HIS A 428 21.43 4.26 -6.76
N PRO A 429 20.53 5.21 -6.45
CA PRO A 429 19.10 5.06 -6.75
C PRO A 429 18.77 4.83 -8.23
N GLY A 430 19.52 5.43 -9.15
CA GLY A 430 19.34 5.21 -10.58
C GLY A 430 19.68 3.77 -11.02
N GLU A 431 20.74 3.15 -10.43
CA GLU A 431 21.07 1.75 -10.68
C GLU A 431 20.03 0.82 -10.07
N VAL A 432 19.53 1.12 -8.87
CA VAL A 432 18.45 0.34 -8.24
C VAL A 432 17.20 0.39 -9.11
N ARG A 433 16.80 1.59 -9.57
CA ARG A 433 15.69 1.76 -10.51
C ARG A 433 15.88 0.95 -11.79
N TYR A 434 17.05 1.03 -12.41
CA TYR A 434 17.36 0.26 -13.62
C TYR A 434 17.25 -1.25 -13.38
N ARG A 435 17.74 -1.75 -12.23
CA ARG A 435 17.70 -3.16 -11.89
C ARG A 435 16.28 -3.64 -11.61
N LEU A 436 15.44 -2.83 -10.94
CA LEU A 436 14.00 -3.10 -10.77
C LEU A 436 13.28 -3.19 -12.13
N GLN A 437 13.59 -2.27 -13.05
CA GLN A 437 12.98 -2.27 -14.40
C GLN A 437 13.35 -3.51 -15.22
N ASN A 438 14.51 -4.09 -15.00
CA ASN A 438 15.07 -5.17 -15.81
C ASN A 438 15.12 -6.52 -15.07
N ASP A 439 14.42 -6.66 -13.94
CA ASP A 439 14.40 -7.88 -13.11
C ASP A 439 15.80 -8.38 -12.72
N LEU A 440 16.76 -7.47 -12.53
CA LEU A 440 18.11 -7.81 -12.10
C LEU A 440 18.18 -7.95 -10.58
N PRO A 441 19.05 -8.83 -10.04
CA PRO A 441 19.15 -9.07 -8.62
C PRO A 441 19.46 -7.80 -7.81
N LEU A 442 18.78 -7.62 -6.69
CA LEU A 442 19.00 -6.59 -5.69
C LEU A 442 19.03 -7.22 -4.32
N ILE A 443 19.96 -6.77 -3.49
CA ILE A 443 20.14 -7.24 -2.11
C ILE A 443 20.02 -6.03 -1.18
N LEU A 444 19.02 -6.08 -0.31
CA LEU A 444 18.88 -5.18 0.82
C LEU A 444 19.76 -5.69 1.97
N ASN A 445 20.44 -4.80 2.70
CA ASN A 445 21.22 -5.23 3.86
C ASN A 445 20.35 -5.94 4.90
N GLU A 446 20.91 -6.98 5.54
CA GLU A 446 20.17 -7.87 6.44
C GLU A 446 19.63 -7.20 7.70
N ASP A 447 20.26 -6.12 8.12
CA ASP A 447 19.94 -5.34 9.31
C ASP A 447 19.10 -4.07 9.03
N ALA A 448 18.61 -3.91 7.80
CA ALA A 448 17.65 -2.87 7.47
C ALA A 448 16.39 -3.01 8.33
N ASN A 449 15.99 -1.92 8.98
CA ASN A 449 14.89 -1.94 9.94
C ASN A 449 14.25 -0.57 10.13
N TRP A 450 13.01 -0.55 10.60
CA TRP A 450 12.33 0.67 11.01
C TRP A 450 12.46 0.88 12.52
N ASN A 451 13.15 1.96 12.91
CA ASN A 451 13.27 2.41 14.31
C ASN A 451 13.82 1.34 15.29
N ASN A 452 14.65 0.41 14.84
CA ASN A 452 15.10 -0.75 15.62
C ASN A 452 13.95 -1.61 16.21
N ARG A 453 12.80 -1.65 15.53
CA ARG A 453 11.58 -2.36 15.98
C ARG A 453 11.14 -3.45 15.01
N SER A 454 11.08 -3.13 13.72
CA SER A 454 10.67 -4.07 12.69
C SER A 454 11.74 -4.18 11.60
N LYS A 455 12.11 -5.42 11.28
CA LYS A 455 13.03 -5.70 10.17
C LYS A 455 12.31 -5.40 8.86
N GLU A 456 13.05 -4.80 7.92
CA GLU A 456 12.58 -4.60 6.54
C GLU A 456 12.97 -5.77 5.66
N ASP A 457 12.12 -6.10 4.71
CA ASP A 457 12.42 -7.06 3.66
C ASP A 457 12.47 -6.40 2.27
N LYS A 458 13.13 -7.08 1.35
CA LYS A 458 13.30 -6.60 -0.03
C LYS A 458 11.97 -6.41 -0.74
N GLU A 459 11.02 -7.33 -0.56
CA GLU A 459 9.73 -7.31 -1.27
C GLU A 459 8.92 -6.07 -0.89
N TYR A 460 8.85 -5.76 0.40
CA TYR A 460 8.16 -4.55 0.85
C TYR A 460 8.95 -3.30 0.50
N TYR A 461 10.23 -3.22 0.91
CA TYR A 461 11.01 -1.99 0.79
C TYR A 461 11.35 -1.63 -0.67
N LEU A 462 11.89 -2.59 -1.47
CA LEU A 462 12.33 -2.31 -2.83
C LEU A 462 11.22 -2.54 -3.87
N ASP A 463 10.56 -3.71 -3.84
CA ASP A 463 9.68 -4.11 -4.94
C ASP A 463 8.28 -3.44 -4.86
N LYS A 464 7.89 -2.92 -3.67
CA LYS A 464 6.65 -2.16 -3.47
C LYS A 464 6.93 -0.69 -3.21
N TYR A 465 7.49 -0.35 -2.03
CA TYR A 465 7.59 1.02 -1.55
C TYR A 465 8.53 1.87 -2.41
N MET A 466 9.76 1.41 -2.67
CA MET A 466 10.70 2.17 -3.49
C MET A 466 10.41 2.05 -4.98
N ALA A 467 9.84 0.94 -5.47
CA ALA A 467 9.37 0.86 -6.86
C ALA A 467 8.36 1.97 -7.19
N LYS A 468 7.44 2.29 -6.27
CA LYS A 468 6.54 3.44 -6.37
C LYS A 468 7.33 4.76 -6.44
N ASN A 469 8.23 4.96 -5.50
CA ASN A 469 8.88 6.24 -5.24
C ASN A 469 10.09 6.54 -6.15
N LEU A 470 10.65 5.56 -6.85
CA LEU A 470 11.76 5.76 -7.82
C LEU A 470 11.29 6.19 -9.22
N TYR A 471 10.03 6.58 -9.39
CA TYR A 471 9.57 7.05 -10.71
C TYR A 471 10.14 8.43 -11.04
N ILE A 472 10.15 9.34 -10.08
CA ILE A 472 10.74 10.68 -10.15
C ILE A 472 11.72 10.82 -9.00
N MET A 473 12.89 11.41 -9.25
CA MET A 473 13.87 11.69 -8.20
C MET A 473 14.30 13.16 -8.30
N SER A 474 14.39 13.85 -7.18
CA SER A 474 14.86 15.25 -7.18
C SER A 474 15.90 15.53 -6.10
N ALA A 475 16.79 16.47 -6.38
CA ALA A 475 17.84 16.92 -5.48
C ALA A 475 18.04 18.43 -5.57
N ASN A 476 18.60 19.02 -4.52
CA ASN A 476 19.00 20.43 -4.52
C ASN A 476 20.38 20.57 -5.21
N THR A 477 20.55 21.65 -5.98
CA THR A 477 21.87 22.00 -6.54
C THR A 477 22.86 22.50 -5.49
N LEU A 478 22.39 22.99 -4.35
CA LEU A 478 23.23 23.46 -3.25
C LEU A 478 23.02 22.57 -2.02
N ASN A 479 24.05 21.78 -1.70
CA ASN A 479 24.06 20.83 -0.60
C ASN A 479 24.92 21.38 0.54
N GLN A 480 24.26 21.77 1.64
CA GLN A 480 24.84 22.49 2.76
C GLN A 480 24.07 22.17 4.05
N ALA A 481 24.56 22.66 5.19
CA ALA A 481 23.77 22.69 6.41
C ALA A 481 22.53 23.60 6.22
N GLU A 482 21.42 23.22 6.82
CA GLU A 482 20.13 23.93 6.71
C GLU A 482 19.66 24.20 5.27
N PRO A 483 19.65 23.21 4.37
CA PRO A 483 19.35 23.43 2.96
C PRO A 483 17.94 23.99 2.73
N GLU A 484 17.02 23.79 3.68
CA GLU A 484 15.63 24.24 3.65
C GLU A 484 15.29 25.23 4.77
N GLY A 485 16.27 25.77 5.47
CA GLY A 485 16.06 26.68 6.59
C GLY A 485 15.36 27.97 6.17
N GLU A 486 14.51 28.52 7.05
CA GLU A 486 13.82 29.79 6.81
C GLU A 486 14.79 30.96 6.69
N THR A 487 15.91 30.92 7.43
CA THR A 487 16.96 31.93 7.43
C THR A 487 17.98 31.76 6.32
N THR A 488 17.93 30.67 5.57
CA THR A 488 18.87 30.37 4.50
C THR A 488 18.54 31.22 3.27
N HIS A 489 19.38 32.18 2.94
CA HIS A 489 19.17 33.10 1.82
C HIS A 489 19.40 32.46 0.46
N ASN A 490 20.35 31.51 0.34
CA ASN A 490 20.60 30.77 -0.87
C ASN A 490 20.21 29.31 -0.68
N LYS A 491 19.08 28.91 -1.25
CA LYS A 491 18.53 27.54 -1.16
C LYS A 491 18.90 26.66 -2.37
N GLY A 492 19.62 27.20 -3.35
CA GLY A 492 19.86 26.50 -4.60
C GLY A 492 18.59 26.35 -5.44
N LYS A 493 18.65 25.44 -6.40
CA LYS A 493 17.53 25.06 -7.27
C LYS A 493 17.24 23.57 -7.10
N VAL A 494 15.98 23.20 -7.07
CA VAL A 494 15.59 21.78 -7.12
C VAL A 494 15.66 21.32 -8.58
N VAL A 495 16.39 20.25 -8.82
CA VAL A 495 16.50 19.53 -10.08
C VAL A 495 15.80 18.21 -9.94
N ALA A 496 14.89 17.90 -10.87
CA ALA A 496 14.23 16.60 -10.93
C ALA A 496 14.66 15.82 -12.17
N ILE A 497 15.07 14.57 -12.00
CA ILE A 497 15.24 13.58 -13.07
C ILE A 497 13.93 12.81 -13.24
N VAL A 498 13.42 12.80 -14.45
CA VAL A 498 12.13 12.19 -14.80
C VAL A 498 12.25 11.32 -16.06
N PRO A 499 11.39 10.29 -16.22
CA PRO A 499 11.30 9.56 -17.49
C PRO A 499 10.91 10.47 -18.65
N VAL A 500 11.35 10.13 -19.84
CA VAL A 500 10.98 10.86 -21.07
C VAL A 500 9.45 10.92 -21.20
N GLY A 501 8.91 12.13 -21.47
CA GLY A 501 7.47 12.35 -21.62
C GLY A 501 6.71 12.57 -20.30
N SER A 502 7.40 12.66 -19.17
CA SER A 502 6.78 13.03 -17.89
C SER A 502 6.21 14.46 -17.93
N ASN A 503 5.09 14.66 -17.25
CA ASN A 503 4.44 15.96 -17.06
C ASN A 503 4.81 16.63 -15.72
N TYR A 504 5.87 16.18 -15.05
CA TYR A 504 6.30 16.69 -13.77
C TYR A 504 6.72 18.17 -13.84
N THR A 505 6.22 18.97 -12.92
CA THR A 505 6.47 20.41 -12.88
C THR A 505 6.89 20.95 -11.50
N ASN A 506 7.01 20.07 -10.50
CA ASN A 506 7.29 20.47 -9.11
C ASN A 506 8.81 20.61 -8.83
N ALA A 507 9.57 21.13 -9.80
CA ALA A 507 10.98 21.43 -9.65
C ALA A 507 11.36 22.69 -10.44
N HIS A 508 12.46 23.34 -10.07
CA HIS A 508 13.00 24.49 -10.81
C HIS A 508 13.58 24.08 -12.16
N ILE A 509 14.10 22.87 -12.22
CA ILE A 509 14.73 22.28 -13.41
C ILE A 509 14.22 20.84 -13.50
N VAL A 510 13.69 20.48 -14.68
CA VAL A 510 13.29 19.11 -14.97
C VAL A 510 14.16 18.59 -16.10
N THR A 511 14.79 17.43 -15.89
CA THR A 511 15.71 16.81 -16.84
C THR A 511 15.35 15.35 -17.08
N THR A 512 15.74 14.84 -18.23
CA THR A 512 15.75 13.40 -18.54
C THR A 512 17.18 12.85 -18.60
N ASP A 513 18.20 13.66 -18.31
CA ASP A 513 19.62 13.32 -18.41
C ASP A 513 20.17 12.78 -17.08
N ASP A 514 20.20 11.48 -16.95
CA ASP A 514 20.68 10.79 -15.75
C ASP A 514 22.20 10.88 -15.58
N GLU A 515 22.99 10.94 -16.65
CA GLU A 515 24.45 11.14 -16.56
C GLU A 515 24.76 12.47 -15.90
N TRP A 516 24.04 13.53 -16.26
CA TRP A 516 24.20 14.82 -15.61
C TRP A 516 23.68 14.80 -14.16
N PHE A 517 22.50 14.22 -13.93
CA PHE A 517 21.94 14.18 -12.57
C PHE A 517 22.85 13.42 -11.60
N TRP A 518 23.48 12.33 -12.04
CA TRP A 518 24.39 11.52 -11.23
C TRP A 518 25.88 11.85 -11.44
N GLN A 519 26.20 13.03 -11.99
CA GLN A 519 27.58 13.44 -12.18
C GLN A 519 28.40 13.33 -10.88
N ALA A 520 29.69 13.04 -11.01
CA ALA A 520 30.61 13.07 -9.86
C ALA A 520 30.65 14.48 -9.25
N PRO A 521 30.78 14.59 -7.91
CA PRO A 521 30.98 15.89 -7.30
C PRO A 521 32.28 16.51 -7.80
N ASP A 522 32.26 17.81 -8.08
CA ASP A 522 33.50 18.55 -8.31
C ASP A 522 34.19 18.73 -6.96
N ILE A 523 35.08 17.80 -6.65
CA ILE A 523 35.92 17.87 -5.46
C ILE A 523 37.06 18.82 -5.84
N MET A 524 36.94 20.09 -5.49
CA MET A 524 38.07 20.99 -5.67
C MET A 524 39.28 20.37 -5.00
N ARG A 525 40.22 19.92 -5.83
CA ARG A 525 41.52 19.36 -5.43
C ARG A 525 42.41 20.43 -4.83
#